data_faf67c37d51599b460234dce0d5968b4
#
_entry.id   faf67c37d51599b460234dce0d5968b4
#
_cell.length_a   1.000
_cell.length_b   1.000
_cell.length_c   1.000
_cell.angle_alpha   90.00
_cell.angle_beta   90.00
_cell.angle_gamma   90.00
#
_symmetry.space_group_name_H-M   'P 1'
#
loop_
_entity.id
_entity.type
_entity.pdbx_description
1 polymer ?
#
loop_
_entity_poly.entity_id
_entity_poly.type
_entity_poly.pdbx_seq_one_letter_code
_entity_poly.pdbx_strand_id
1 'polypeptide(L)'
;MTQIDQLDRSLESIEAVADLPGLRAEIAQLAEEVAAPDLWNDQENAQRVTSTLSARQAEVERLDGLRGRLDDAAVMLELAVEENDAEARTEVENELNRLAREIEALEVRTLLSGEYDSREALITIRAEAGGVDAADFAEKLMRMYLRWAERHGYAVEVYDTSYAEEAGLKSATFAVKAPFAYGTLSVEQGTHRLVRISPFDNQGRRQTSFAGVEVLPVTEETDHIDIPESDIRVDVLLNQIGRASCRERV
;
A
#
# COMPACT_ATOMS: atom_id res chain seq x y z
N MET A 1 -3.19 -22.94 -22.98
CA MET A 1 -2.21 -21.94 -22.49
C MET A 1 -1.58 -22.52 -21.25
N THR A 2 -0.29 -22.75 -21.25
CA THR A 2 0.40 -23.33 -20.09
C THR A 2 0.54 -22.28 -18.98
N GLN A 3 0.73 -22.70 -17.73
CA GLN A 3 0.95 -21.78 -16.60
C GLN A 3 2.19 -20.90 -16.86
N ILE A 4 3.22 -21.45 -17.46
CA ILE A 4 4.44 -20.73 -17.85
C ILE A 4 4.11 -19.61 -18.85
N ASP A 5 3.32 -19.85 -19.89
CA ASP A 5 2.93 -18.82 -20.88
C ASP A 5 2.13 -17.64 -20.23
N GLN A 6 1.38 -17.93 -19.15
CA GLN A 6 0.67 -16.90 -18.41
C GLN A 6 1.62 -16.03 -17.59
N LEU A 7 2.52 -16.68 -16.84
CA LEU A 7 3.52 -15.98 -16.01
C LEU A 7 4.48 -15.15 -16.87
N ASP A 8 4.88 -15.66 -18.01
CA ASP A 8 5.75 -14.97 -18.97
C ASP A 8 5.09 -13.68 -19.46
N ARG A 9 3.82 -13.72 -19.89
CA ARG A 9 3.08 -12.51 -20.30
C ARG A 9 2.86 -11.50 -19.18
N SER A 10 2.56 -11.96 -17.97
CA SER A 10 2.45 -11.06 -16.82
C SER A 10 3.79 -10.38 -16.54
N LEU A 11 4.89 -11.12 -16.59
CA LEU A 11 6.22 -10.56 -16.37
C LEU A 11 6.64 -9.61 -17.50
N GLU A 12 6.36 -9.92 -18.77
CA GLU A 12 6.58 -9.01 -19.91
C GLU A 12 5.79 -7.70 -19.74
N SER A 13 4.54 -7.78 -19.28
CA SER A 13 3.72 -6.59 -19.01
C SER A 13 4.33 -5.72 -17.91
N ILE A 14 4.81 -6.33 -16.84
CA ILE A 14 5.47 -5.63 -15.72
C ILE A 14 6.77 -4.97 -16.21
N GLU A 15 7.62 -5.69 -16.95
CA GLU A 15 8.87 -5.19 -17.52
C GLU A 15 8.64 -4.00 -18.47
N ALA A 16 7.56 -4.05 -19.27
CA ALA A 16 7.18 -2.97 -20.17
C ALA A 16 6.73 -1.69 -19.43
N VAL A 17 5.96 -1.86 -18.34
CA VAL A 17 5.52 -0.73 -17.51
C VAL A 17 6.69 -0.16 -16.69
N ALA A 18 7.57 -1.01 -16.20
CA ALA A 18 8.75 -0.61 -15.43
C ALA A 18 9.83 0.09 -16.29
N ASP A 19 9.72 0.03 -17.62
CA ASP A 19 10.73 0.59 -18.55
C ASP A 19 12.17 0.16 -18.18
N LEU A 20 12.41 -1.16 -18.17
CA LEU A 20 13.73 -1.72 -17.84
C LEU A 20 14.91 -1.05 -18.58
N PRO A 21 14.81 -0.71 -19.88
CA PRO A 21 15.88 0.01 -20.57
C PRO A 21 16.14 1.39 -19.96
N GLY A 22 15.07 2.13 -19.61
CA GLY A 22 15.15 3.42 -18.94
C GLY A 22 15.77 3.32 -17.55
N LEU A 23 15.34 2.34 -16.74
CA LEU A 23 15.91 2.06 -15.41
C LEU A 23 17.42 1.75 -15.48
N ARG A 24 17.83 0.94 -16.43
CA ARG A 24 19.27 0.61 -16.63
C ARG A 24 20.09 1.85 -17.06
N ALA A 25 19.50 2.74 -17.86
CA ALA A 25 20.15 4.00 -18.23
C ALA A 25 20.25 4.96 -17.03
N GLU A 26 19.18 5.06 -16.21
CA GLU A 26 19.17 5.84 -14.97
C GLU A 26 20.23 5.32 -13.98
N ILE A 27 20.34 4.00 -13.81
CA ILE A 27 21.36 3.36 -12.96
C ILE A 27 22.77 3.73 -13.44
N ALA A 28 23.02 3.73 -14.76
CA ALA A 28 24.31 4.10 -15.29
C ALA A 28 24.66 5.57 -15.00
N GLN A 29 23.69 6.48 -15.14
CA GLN A 29 23.87 7.90 -14.82
C GLN A 29 24.12 8.13 -13.32
N LEU A 30 23.32 7.50 -12.46
CA LEU A 30 23.48 7.59 -11.00
C LEU A 30 24.83 7.00 -10.56
N ALA A 31 25.29 5.93 -11.19
CA ALA A 31 26.60 5.34 -10.90
C ALA A 31 27.77 6.28 -11.29
N GLU A 32 27.65 7.00 -12.40
CA GLU A 32 28.60 8.04 -12.79
C GLU A 32 28.59 9.21 -11.79
N GLU A 33 27.39 9.62 -11.33
CA GLU A 33 27.25 10.68 -10.32
C GLU A 33 27.86 10.27 -8.98
N VAL A 34 27.66 9.03 -8.53
CA VAL A 34 28.27 8.48 -7.30
C VAL A 34 29.80 8.42 -7.41
N ALA A 35 30.34 8.19 -8.60
CA ALA A 35 31.79 8.17 -8.86
C ALA A 35 32.42 9.58 -8.87
N ALA A 36 31.62 10.65 -8.97
CA ALA A 36 32.12 12.02 -8.99
C ALA A 36 32.60 12.45 -7.59
N PRO A 37 33.84 12.97 -7.46
CA PRO A 37 34.41 13.38 -6.17
C PRO A 37 33.61 14.50 -5.49
N ASP A 38 32.94 15.34 -6.24
CA ASP A 38 32.21 16.50 -5.74
C ASP A 38 30.91 16.12 -5.00
N LEU A 39 30.33 14.94 -5.28
CA LEU A 39 29.11 14.46 -4.61
C LEU A 39 29.28 14.38 -3.10
N TRP A 40 30.44 13.97 -2.65
CA TRP A 40 30.75 13.73 -1.23
C TRP A 40 30.95 15.01 -0.41
N ASN A 41 30.93 16.19 -1.05
CA ASN A 41 30.96 17.47 -0.37
C ASN A 41 29.59 17.84 0.23
N ASP A 42 28.50 17.24 -0.27
CA ASP A 42 27.13 17.38 0.22
C ASP A 42 26.62 16.02 0.69
N GLN A 43 26.63 15.80 2.01
CA GLN A 43 26.26 14.52 2.61
C GLN A 43 24.79 14.14 2.37
N GLU A 44 23.90 15.12 2.38
CA GLU A 44 22.46 14.88 2.18
C GLU A 44 22.20 14.45 0.74
N ASN A 45 22.76 15.16 -0.22
CA ASN A 45 22.67 14.81 -1.62
C ASN A 45 23.34 13.45 -1.92
N ALA A 46 24.52 13.17 -1.34
CA ALA A 46 25.19 11.89 -1.50
C ALA A 46 24.35 10.72 -0.97
N GLN A 47 23.71 10.89 0.19
CA GLN A 47 22.81 9.89 0.75
C GLN A 47 21.59 9.67 -0.14
N ARG A 48 20.99 10.72 -0.67
CA ARG A 48 19.85 10.65 -1.58
C ARG A 48 20.21 9.90 -2.86
N VAL A 49 21.30 10.28 -3.53
CA VAL A 49 21.74 9.65 -4.79
C VAL A 49 22.10 8.18 -4.61
N THR A 50 22.84 7.84 -3.56
CA THR A 50 23.20 6.43 -3.26
C THR A 50 22.00 5.58 -2.89
N SER A 51 21.04 6.13 -2.14
CA SER A 51 19.78 5.42 -1.80
C SER A 51 18.95 5.17 -3.05
N THR A 52 18.84 6.18 -3.94
CA THR A 52 18.11 6.03 -5.21
C THR A 52 18.77 4.98 -6.10
N LEU A 53 20.10 5.04 -6.26
CA LEU A 53 20.86 4.03 -7.02
C LEU A 53 20.61 2.61 -6.50
N SER A 54 20.73 2.42 -5.19
CA SER A 54 20.50 1.10 -4.58
C SER A 54 19.06 0.61 -4.78
N ALA A 55 18.06 1.49 -4.69
CA ALA A 55 16.67 1.14 -4.93
C ALA A 55 16.43 0.70 -6.38
N ARG A 56 16.98 1.44 -7.36
CA ARG A 56 16.86 1.11 -8.80
C ARG A 56 17.58 -0.19 -9.15
N GLN A 57 18.78 -0.41 -8.59
CA GLN A 57 19.50 -1.66 -8.77
C GLN A 57 18.71 -2.85 -8.22
N ALA A 58 18.16 -2.74 -7.01
CA ALA A 58 17.36 -3.80 -6.41
C ALA A 58 16.07 -4.09 -7.21
N GLU A 59 15.48 -3.08 -7.85
CA GLU A 59 14.31 -3.24 -8.72
C GLU A 59 14.65 -4.05 -9.98
N VAL A 60 15.72 -3.69 -10.69
CA VAL A 60 16.19 -4.42 -11.87
C VAL A 60 16.62 -5.84 -11.51
N GLU A 61 17.40 -6.04 -10.43
CA GLU A 61 17.86 -7.35 -9.99
C GLU A 61 16.68 -8.27 -9.65
N ARG A 62 15.61 -7.73 -9.06
CA ARG A 62 14.39 -8.49 -8.78
C ARG A 62 13.72 -8.98 -10.05
N LEU A 63 13.55 -8.10 -11.07
CA LEU A 63 12.91 -8.44 -12.33
C LEU A 63 13.76 -9.46 -13.10
N ASP A 64 15.07 -9.21 -13.21
CA ASP A 64 16.00 -10.15 -13.87
C ASP A 64 16.03 -11.51 -13.15
N GLY A 65 15.96 -11.51 -11.80
CA GLY A 65 15.89 -12.75 -11.01
C GLY A 65 14.60 -13.53 -11.22
N LEU A 66 13.44 -12.87 -11.31
CA LEU A 66 12.18 -13.54 -11.63
C LEU A 66 12.18 -14.12 -13.04
N ARG A 67 12.72 -13.38 -14.02
CA ARG A 67 12.87 -13.83 -15.40
C ARG A 67 13.75 -15.08 -15.47
N GLY A 68 14.93 -15.03 -14.86
CA GLY A 68 15.85 -16.18 -14.85
C GLY A 68 15.23 -17.42 -14.21
N ARG A 69 14.52 -17.28 -13.07
CA ARG A 69 13.84 -18.40 -12.41
C ARG A 69 12.70 -18.98 -13.24
N LEU A 70 11.97 -18.15 -13.99
CA LEU A 70 10.91 -18.61 -14.88
C LEU A 70 11.47 -19.39 -16.07
N ASP A 71 12.57 -18.90 -16.66
CA ASP A 71 13.27 -19.58 -17.76
C ASP A 71 13.85 -20.92 -17.30
N ASP A 72 14.49 -20.96 -16.12
CA ASP A 72 15.02 -22.18 -15.52
C ASP A 72 13.91 -23.21 -15.24
N ALA A 73 12.76 -22.76 -14.69
CA ALA A 73 11.61 -23.62 -14.44
C ALA A 73 11.04 -24.22 -15.74
N ALA A 74 11.04 -23.46 -16.85
CA ALA A 74 10.60 -23.94 -18.14
C ALA A 74 11.51 -25.07 -18.66
N VAL A 75 12.81 -24.88 -18.60
CA VAL A 75 13.81 -25.90 -19.00
C VAL A 75 13.74 -27.15 -18.11
N MET A 76 13.62 -26.96 -16.79
CA MET A 76 13.50 -28.08 -15.86
C MET A 76 12.20 -28.87 -16.09
N LEU A 77 11.11 -28.23 -16.46
CA LEU A 77 9.87 -28.92 -16.79
C LEU A 77 9.99 -29.77 -18.03
N GLU A 78 10.65 -29.27 -19.08
CA GLU A 78 10.93 -30.06 -20.30
C GLU A 78 11.74 -31.30 -20.00
N LEU A 79 12.83 -31.15 -19.25
CA LEU A 79 13.68 -32.28 -18.84
C LEU A 79 12.92 -33.31 -17.99
N ALA A 80 12.15 -32.85 -17.01
CA ALA A 80 11.34 -33.75 -16.15
C ALA A 80 10.26 -34.51 -16.95
N VAL A 81 9.76 -33.90 -18.04
CA VAL A 81 8.83 -34.59 -18.96
C VAL A 81 9.55 -35.63 -19.80
N GLU A 82 10.73 -35.33 -20.37
CA GLU A 82 11.51 -36.24 -21.19
C GLU A 82 12.00 -37.45 -20.39
N GLU A 83 12.48 -37.23 -19.16
CA GLU A 83 12.98 -38.30 -18.28
C GLU A 83 11.84 -39.03 -17.55
N ASN A 84 10.58 -38.58 -17.68
CA ASN A 84 9.41 -39.10 -16.99
C ASN A 84 9.57 -39.10 -15.45
N ASP A 85 10.29 -38.11 -14.92
CA ASP A 85 10.54 -37.93 -13.49
C ASP A 85 9.37 -37.18 -12.81
N ALA A 86 8.59 -37.92 -12.01
CA ALA A 86 7.45 -37.39 -11.32
C ALA A 86 7.82 -36.48 -10.11
N GLU A 87 9.00 -36.74 -9.50
CA GLU A 87 9.49 -35.97 -8.36
C GLU A 87 9.97 -34.59 -8.84
N ALA A 88 10.79 -34.55 -9.89
CA ALA A 88 11.22 -33.32 -10.52
C ALA A 88 10.06 -32.47 -11.03
N ARG A 89 9.00 -33.06 -11.59
CA ARG A 89 7.78 -32.38 -12.00
C ARG A 89 7.10 -31.68 -10.82
N THR A 90 6.96 -32.36 -9.70
CA THR A 90 6.33 -31.80 -8.50
C THR A 90 7.14 -30.64 -7.95
N GLU A 91 8.47 -30.72 -8.01
CA GLU A 91 9.36 -29.64 -7.59
C GLU A 91 9.19 -28.39 -8.46
N VAL A 92 9.18 -28.55 -9.78
CA VAL A 92 8.96 -27.45 -10.74
C VAL A 92 7.55 -26.84 -10.56
N GLU A 93 6.50 -27.64 -10.38
CA GLU A 93 5.15 -27.13 -10.12
C GLU A 93 5.10 -26.29 -8.82
N ASN A 94 5.82 -26.71 -7.78
CA ASN A 94 5.92 -25.92 -6.55
C ASN A 94 6.65 -24.59 -6.77
N GLU A 95 7.72 -24.58 -7.57
CA GLU A 95 8.44 -23.35 -7.92
C GLU A 95 7.58 -22.41 -8.77
N LEU A 96 6.88 -22.91 -9.79
CA LEU A 96 5.92 -22.14 -10.59
C LEU A 96 4.82 -21.52 -9.72
N ASN A 97 4.33 -22.23 -8.71
CA ASN A 97 3.35 -21.69 -7.78
C ASN A 97 3.92 -20.60 -6.85
N ARG A 98 5.22 -20.62 -6.55
CA ARG A 98 5.90 -19.54 -5.83
C ARG A 98 6.08 -18.33 -6.73
N LEU A 99 6.59 -18.54 -7.96
CA LEU A 99 6.75 -17.50 -8.97
C LEU A 99 5.42 -16.80 -9.27
N ALA A 100 4.31 -17.55 -9.39
CA ALA A 100 2.99 -16.97 -9.62
C ALA A 100 2.60 -15.96 -8.53
N ARG A 101 2.82 -16.30 -7.27
CA ARG A 101 2.53 -15.40 -6.15
C ARG A 101 3.44 -14.18 -6.12
N GLU A 102 4.72 -14.34 -6.46
CA GLU A 102 5.68 -13.23 -6.48
C GLU A 102 5.38 -12.27 -7.63
N ILE A 103 5.05 -12.80 -8.83
CA ILE A 103 4.67 -12.00 -10.01
C ILE A 103 3.34 -11.28 -9.77
N GLU A 104 2.32 -11.94 -9.21
CA GLU A 104 1.04 -11.32 -8.85
C GLU A 104 1.22 -10.16 -7.85
N ALA A 105 2.05 -10.35 -6.83
CA ALA A 105 2.37 -9.29 -5.88
C ALA A 105 3.12 -8.11 -6.53
N LEU A 106 3.94 -8.38 -7.53
CA LEU A 106 4.67 -7.36 -8.28
C LEU A 106 3.75 -6.62 -9.26
N GLU A 107 2.82 -7.31 -9.93
CA GLU A 107 1.82 -6.72 -10.82
C GLU A 107 0.96 -5.68 -10.07
N VAL A 108 0.50 -6.02 -8.86
CA VAL A 108 -0.22 -5.06 -8.01
C VAL A 108 0.63 -3.80 -7.74
N ARG A 109 1.92 -3.96 -7.41
CA ARG A 109 2.82 -2.82 -7.17
C ARG A 109 3.06 -1.97 -8.41
N THR A 110 3.14 -2.58 -9.58
CA THR A 110 3.36 -1.88 -10.86
C THR A 110 2.15 -1.00 -11.23
N LEU A 111 0.95 -1.38 -10.79
CA LEU A 111 -0.28 -0.56 -10.95
C LEU A 111 -0.30 0.65 -10.02
N LEU A 112 0.50 0.65 -8.94
CA LEU A 112 0.60 1.74 -7.96
C LEU A 112 1.64 2.77 -8.41
N SER A 113 1.28 3.61 -9.38
CA SER A 113 2.17 4.64 -9.99
C SER A 113 1.85 6.07 -9.57
N GLY A 114 0.94 6.28 -8.63
CA GLY A 114 0.60 7.60 -8.10
C GLY A 114 1.75 8.20 -7.28
N GLU A 115 1.83 9.52 -7.25
CA GLU A 115 2.88 10.30 -6.57
C GLU A 115 3.08 9.88 -5.10
N TYR A 116 1.97 9.55 -4.42
CA TYR A 116 1.97 9.17 -3.00
C TYR A 116 1.82 7.67 -2.76
N ASP A 117 1.64 6.86 -3.81
CA ASP A 117 1.35 5.42 -3.68
C ASP A 117 2.46 4.66 -2.94
N SER A 118 3.72 5.09 -3.09
CA SER A 118 4.88 4.49 -2.43
C SER A 118 5.00 4.81 -0.94
N ARG A 119 4.19 5.75 -0.43
CA ARG A 119 4.26 6.23 0.95
C ARG A 119 3.59 5.25 1.94
N GLU A 120 3.90 5.47 3.21
CA GLU A 120 3.18 4.86 4.34
C GLU A 120 1.75 5.37 4.41
N ALA A 121 0.84 4.60 4.99
CA ALA A 121 -0.58 4.96 5.12
C ALA A 121 -0.93 5.36 6.55
N LEU A 122 -1.58 6.53 6.69
CA LEU A 122 -2.29 6.93 7.90
C LEU A 122 -3.77 6.62 7.72
N ILE A 123 -4.32 5.77 8.57
CA ILE A 123 -5.70 5.32 8.49
C ILE A 123 -6.49 5.86 9.68
N THR A 124 -7.59 6.53 9.39
CA THR A 124 -8.54 6.98 10.41
C THR A 124 -9.89 6.30 10.18
N ILE A 125 -10.36 5.58 11.19
CA ILE A 125 -11.67 4.92 11.19
C ILE A 125 -12.59 5.69 12.13
N ARG A 126 -13.82 5.96 11.69
CA ARG A 126 -14.85 6.65 12.50
C ARG A 126 -16.16 5.90 12.45
N ALA A 127 -16.77 5.67 13.61
CA ALA A 127 -18.14 5.18 13.66
C ALA A 127 -19.10 6.26 13.15
N GLU A 128 -19.99 5.89 12.23
CA GLU A 128 -20.99 6.79 11.66
C GLU A 128 -22.41 6.42 12.12
N ALA A 129 -23.37 6.35 11.19
CA ALA A 129 -24.75 6.02 11.51
C ALA A 129 -24.91 4.53 11.93
N GLY A 130 -25.62 4.30 13.02
CA GLY A 130 -25.90 2.94 13.54
C GLY A 130 -25.71 2.77 15.05
N GLY A 131 -25.37 3.83 15.77
CA GLY A 131 -25.22 3.81 17.25
C GLY A 131 -24.16 2.82 17.72
N VAL A 132 -24.50 1.98 18.71
CA VAL A 132 -23.58 0.99 19.29
C VAL A 132 -23.11 -0.03 18.25
N ASP A 133 -23.94 -0.43 17.31
CA ASP A 133 -23.58 -1.33 16.21
C ASP A 133 -22.51 -0.72 15.28
N ALA A 134 -22.55 0.60 15.06
CA ALA A 134 -21.55 1.30 14.26
C ALA A 134 -20.21 1.38 14.99
N ALA A 135 -20.22 1.62 16.29
CA ALA A 135 -19.01 1.64 17.12
C ALA A 135 -18.34 0.25 17.19
N ASP A 136 -19.12 -0.80 17.35
CA ASP A 136 -18.61 -2.18 17.31
C ASP A 136 -18.11 -2.55 15.91
N PHE A 137 -18.71 -2.04 14.84
CA PHE A 137 -18.24 -2.23 13.50
C PHE A 137 -16.89 -1.53 13.23
N ALA A 138 -16.72 -0.27 13.70
CA ALA A 138 -15.47 0.44 13.62
C ALA A 138 -14.31 -0.31 14.29
N GLU A 139 -14.55 -0.91 15.46
CA GLU A 139 -13.57 -1.76 16.14
C GLU A 139 -13.22 -3.00 15.32
N LYS A 140 -14.20 -3.63 14.70
CA LYS A 140 -13.96 -4.79 13.81
C LYS A 140 -13.15 -4.43 12.58
N LEU A 141 -13.41 -3.26 11.96
CA LEU A 141 -12.62 -2.77 10.85
C LEU A 141 -11.17 -2.50 11.27
N MET A 142 -10.95 -1.82 12.39
CA MET A 142 -9.60 -1.64 12.93
C MET A 142 -8.89 -2.98 13.10
N ARG A 143 -9.53 -3.94 13.75
CA ARG A 143 -8.95 -5.28 13.93
C ARG A 143 -8.66 -5.98 12.61
N MET A 144 -9.51 -5.80 11.59
CA MET A 144 -9.31 -6.37 10.25
C MET A 144 -8.03 -5.81 9.62
N TYR A 145 -7.83 -4.49 9.62
CA TYR A 145 -6.63 -3.87 9.05
C TYR A 145 -5.36 -4.19 9.84
N LEU A 146 -5.41 -4.20 11.17
CA LEU A 146 -4.28 -4.60 12.00
C LEU A 146 -3.83 -6.03 11.69
N ARG A 147 -4.77 -6.98 11.58
CA ARG A 147 -4.47 -8.36 11.22
C ARG A 147 -3.99 -8.52 9.78
N TRP A 148 -4.50 -7.70 8.87
CA TRP A 148 -4.00 -7.67 7.50
C TRP A 148 -2.55 -7.23 7.48
N ALA A 149 -2.20 -6.15 8.15
CA ALA A 149 -0.83 -5.67 8.26
C ALA A 149 0.11 -6.70 8.91
N GLU A 150 -0.33 -7.33 10.01
CA GLU A 150 0.43 -8.39 10.69
C GLU A 150 0.75 -9.58 9.75
N ARG A 151 -0.23 -10.03 8.96
CA ARG A 151 -0.04 -11.12 7.98
C ARG A 151 0.96 -10.79 6.88
N HIS A 152 1.07 -9.50 6.53
CA HIS A 152 2.04 -9.01 5.55
C HIS A 152 3.38 -8.62 6.17
N GLY A 153 3.53 -8.78 7.49
CA GLY A 153 4.76 -8.39 8.20
C GLY A 153 4.97 -6.88 8.29
N TYR A 154 3.91 -6.09 8.15
CA TYR A 154 3.98 -4.64 8.20
C TYR A 154 3.91 -4.14 9.64
N ALA A 155 4.79 -3.20 9.99
CA ALA A 155 4.74 -2.54 11.29
C ALA A 155 3.54 -1.58 11.35
N VAL A 156 2.83 -1.59 12.48
CA VAL A 156 1.71 -0.68 12.73
C VAL A 156 1.94 0.12 13.99
N GLU A 157 1.66 1.40 13.94
CA GLU A 157 1.69 2.29 15.09
C GLU A 157 0.32 2.93 15.30
N VAL A 158 -0.26 2.72 16.47
CA VAL A 158 -1.57 3.30 16.83
C VAL A 158 -1.32 4.62 17.53
N TYR A 159 -1.84 5.72 16.95
CA TYR A 159 -1.67 7.06 17.47
C TYR A 159 -2.78 7.48 18.43
N ASP A 160 -4.03 7.20 18.06
CA ASP A 160 -5.19 7.57 18.88
C ASP A 160 -6.29 6.52 18.80
N THR A 161 -7.02 6.36 19.92
CA THR A 161 -8.16 5.47 20.00
C THR A 161 -9.19 6.03 20.97
N SER A 162 -10.35 6.41 20.46
CA SER A 162 -11.47 6.88 21.24
C SER A 162 -12.54 5.79 21.35
N TYR A 163 -12.76 5.29 22.56
CA TYR A 163 -13.76 4.25 22.82
C TYR A 163 -15.17 4.82 22.95
N ALA A 164 -16.16 4.04 22.54
CA ALA A 164 -17.56 4.33 22.80
C ALA A 164 -17.94 3.94 24.25
N GLU A 165 -19.04 4.49 24.76
CA GLU A 165 -19.45 4.29 26.16
C GLU A 165 -19.91 2.86 26.45
N GLU A 166 -20.62 2.22 25.50
CA GLU A 166 -21.19 0.89 25.70
C GLU A 166 -20.32 -0.21 25.09
N ALA A 167 -19.91 -0.06 23.84
CA ALA A 167 -19.07 -1.04 23.13
C ALA A 167 -18.43 -0.42 21.87
N GLY A 168 -17.24 -0.90 21.51
CA GLY A 168 -16.54 -0.52 20.28
C GLY A 168 -15.82 0.83 20.34
N LEU A 169 -15.53 1.38 19.18
CA LEU A 169 -14.75 2.59 18.97
C LEU A 169 -15.59 3.72 18.36
N LYS A 170 -15.43 4.96 18.88
CA LYS A 170 -15.90 6.18 18.20
C LYS A 170 -14.98 6.52 17.03
N SER A 171 -13.67 6.45 17.26
CA SER A 171 -12.66 6.66 16.25
C SER A 171 -11.35 5.96 16.63
N ALA A 172 -10.55 5.64 15.62
CA ALA A 172 -9.18 5.18 15.80
C ALA A 172 -8.31 5.70 14.65
N THR A 173 -7.07 6.10 14.96
CA THR A 173 -6.07 6.55 13.99
C THR A 173 -4.78 5.75 14.20
N PHE A 174 -4.29 5.14 13.13
CA PHE A 174 -3.07 4.35 13.16
C PHE A 174 -2.33 4.45 11.82
N ALA A 175 -1.01 4.30 11.85
CA ALA A 175 -0.18 4.25 10.66
C ALA A 175 0.24 2.82 10.34
N VAL A 176 0.26 2.49 9.06
CA VAL A 176 0.87 1.27 8.52
C VAL A 176 2.20 1.65 7.89
N LYS A 177 3.29 1.27 8.56
CA LYS A 177 4.67 1.62 8.18
C LYS A 177 5.23 0.58 7.21
N ALA A 178 4.82 0.70 5.96
CA ALA A 178 5.31 -0.15 4.89
C ALA A 178 5.35 0.62 3.56
N PRO A 179 6.31 0.32 2.68
CA PRO A 179 6.31 0.88 1.34
C PRO A 179 5.05 0.43 0.60
N PHE A 180 4.46 1.35 -0.17
CA PHE A 180 3.21 1.15 -0.93
C PHE A 180 1.97 0.87 -0.07
N ALA A 181 2.03 1.14 1.24
CA ALA A 181 0.87 0.96 2.11
C ALA A 181 -0.27 1.91 1.73
N TYR A 182 0.03 3.18 1.40
CA TYR A 182 -0.97 4.14 0.97
C TYR A 182 -1.64 3.71 -0.34
N GLY A 183 -0.88 3.41 -1.39
CA GLY A 183 -1.43 2.98 -2.67
C GLY A 183 -2.33 1.75 -2.54
N THR A 184 -1.90 0.75 -1.74
CA THR A 184 -2.68 -0.49 -1.49
C THR A 184 -3.97 -0.22 -0.72
N LEU A 185 -3.95 0.67 0.29
CA LEU A 185 -5.07 0.89 1.20
C LEU A 185 -5.97 2.07 0.77
N SER A 186 -5.53 2.92 -0.15
CA SER A 186 -6.30 4.06 -0.66
C SER A 186 -7.65 3.66 -1.26
N VAL A 187 -7.74 2.46 -1.85
CA VAL A 187 -8.98 1.89 -2.40
C VAL A 187 -10.03 1.58 -1.34
N GLU A 188 -9.64 1.45 -0.08
CA GLU A 188 -10.53 1.22 1.06
C GLU A 188 -11.14 2.52 1.59
N GLN A 189 -10.74 3.69 1.07
CA GLN A 189 -11.27 4.97 1.50
C GLN A 189 -12.75 5.09 1.19
N GLY A 190 -13.55 5.45 2.20
CA GLY A 190 -14.98 5.69 2.06
C GLY A 190 -15.82 5.13 3.19
N THR A 191 -17.12 5.10 2.96
CA THR A 191 -18.09 4.58 3.93
C THR A 191 -18.31 3.09 3.76
N HIS A 192 -17.93 2.32 4.78
CA HIS A 192 -18.15 0.89 4.88
C HIS A 192 -19.52 0.60 5.48
N ARG A 193 -20.19 -0.42 4.97
CA ARG A 193 -21.53 -0.81 5.41
C ARG A 193 -21.55 -2.24 5.93
N LEU A 194 -22.08 -2.44 7.13
CA LEU A 194 -22.34 -3.75 7.71
C LEU A 194 -23.84 -3.98 7.89
N VAL A 195 -24.34 -5.12 7.40
CA VAL A 195 -25.71 -5.57 7.63
C VAL A 195 -25.65 -6.91 8.35
N ARG A 196 -26.09 -6.93 9.61
CA ARG A 196 -26.09 -8.15 10.42
C ARG A 196 -27.28 -8.17 11.39
N ILE A 197 -27.53 -9.33 12.01
CA ILE A 197 -28.36 -9.38 13.22
C ILE A 197 -27.57 -8.73 14.35
N SER A 198 -28.13 -7.66 14.94
CA SER A 198 -27.45 -6.91 15.99
C SER A 198 -27.36 -7.74 17.29
N PRO A 199 -26.14 -7.89 17.86
CA PRO A 199 -25.99 -8.50 19.18
C PRO A 199 -26.49 -7.57 20.31
N PHE A 200 -26.76 -6.31 20.02
CA PHE A 200 -27.25 -5.29 20.97
C PHE A 200 -28.76 -5.13 20.90
N ASP A 201 -29.44 -5.71 19.90
CA ASP A 201 -30.89 -5.64 19.76
C ASP A 201 -31.55 -6.91 20.37
N ASN A 202 -32.26 -6.74 21.46
CA ASN A 202 -32.98 -7.84 22.15
C ASN A 202 -34.04 -8.51 21.27
N GLN A 203 -34.49 -7.89 20.20
CA GLN A 203 -35.47 -8.44 19.26
C GLN A 203 -34.82 -9.21 18.10
N GLY A 204 -33.48 -9.29 18.03
CA GLY A 204 -32.76 -10.04 16.99
C GLY A 204 -32.99 -9.53 15.57
N ARG A 205 -33.31 -8.25 15.41
CA ARG A 205 -33.55 -7.65 14.10
C ARG A 205 -32.23 -7.40 13.35
N ARG A 206 -32.35 -7.42 12.03
CA ARG A 206 -31.26 -6.95 11.16
C ARG A 206 -31.09 -5.44 11.31
N GLN A 207 -29.88 -5.03 11.62
CA GLN A 207 -29.46 -3.63 11.69
C GLN A 207 -28.43 -3.34 10.64
N THR A 208 -28.42 -2.11 10.16
CA THR A 208 -27.41 -1.58 9.23
C THR A 208 -26.58 -0.57 9.98
N SER A 209 -25.27 -0.70 9.95
CA SER A 209 -24.31 0.23 10.55
C SER A 209 -23.28 0.67 9.53
N PHE A 210 -22.77 1.86 9.72
CA PHE A 210 -21.80 2.49 8.85
C PHE A 210 -20.56 2.91 9.64
N ALA A 211 -19.40 2.80 8.98
CA ALA A 211 -18.14 3.31 9.50
C ALA A 211 -17.36 3.95 8.34
N GLY A 212 -16.86 5.16 8.54
CA GLY A 212 -16.01 5.86 7.59
C GLY A 212 -14.57 5.45 7.77
N VAL A 213 -13.89 5.16 6.65
CA VAL A 213 -12.45 4.91 6.58
C VAL A 213 -11.83 6.02 5.74
N GLU A 214 -10.87 6.71 6.31
CA GLU A 214 -10.07 7.74 5.65
C GLU A 214 -8.64 7.24 5.59
N VAL A 215 -8.01 7.33 4.42
CA VAL A 215 -6.63 6.88 4.19
C VAL A 215 -5.85 8.06 3.64
N LEU A 216 -4.80 8.47 4.34
CA LEU A 216 -3.93 9.57 3.95
C LEU A 216 -2.49 9.08 3.80
N PRO A 217 -1.70 9.62 2.86
CA PRO A 217 -0.28 9.34 2.78
C PRO A 217 0.45 10.03 3.95
N VAL A 218 1.48 9.38 4.47
CA VAL A 218 2.41 10.04 5.39
C VAL A 218 3.38 10.88 4.55
N THR A 219 3.29 12.20 4.67
CA THR A 219 4.15 13.16 3.97
C THR A 219 5.31 13.60 4.86
N GLU A 220 6.47 13.89 4.27
CA GLU A 220 7.61 14.47 4.97
C GLU A 220 7.46 16.00 5.07
N GLU A 221 8.16 16.64 6.02
CA GLU A 221 8.12 18.09 6.19
C GLU A 221 8.55 18.86 4.91
N THR A 222 9.36 18.23 4.06
CA THR A 222 9.80 18.81 2.77
C THR A 222 8.69 18.93 1.75
N ASP A 223 7.59 18.21 1.91
CA ASP A 223 6.41 18.29 1.04
C ASP A 223 5.47 19.45 1.47
N HIS A 224 5.85 20.23 2.49
CA HIS A 224 5.05 21.33 3.00
C HIS A 224 5.07 22.52 2.03
N ILE A 225 3.91 22.89 1.55
CA ILE A 225 3.72 24.13 0.80
C ILE A 225 3.59 25.27 1.81
N ASP A 226 4.58 26.18 1.84
CA ASP A 226 4.53 27.36 2.69
C ASP A 226 3.50 28.36 2.11
N ILE A 227 2.35 28.45 2.74
CA ILE A 227 1.30 29.42 2.37
C ILE A 227 1.46 30.64 3.28
N PRO A 228 1.85 31.81 2.73
CA PRO A 228 1.96 33.02 3.52
C PRO A 228 0.63 33.37 4.18
N GLU A 229 0.65 33.82 5.43
CA GLU A 229 -0.55 34.25 6.15
C GLU A 229 -1.35 35.33 5.40
N SER A 230 -0.69 36.13 4.55
CA SER A 230 -1.31 37.12 3.69
C SER A 230 -2.30 36.55 2.66
N ASP A 231 -2.13 35.29 2.29
CA ASP A 231 -2.92 34.60 1.28
C ASP A 231 -4.08 33.81 1.90
N ILE A 232 -4.10 33.72 3.25
CA ILE A 232 -5.16 33.06 4.01
C ILE A 232 -6.22 34.10 4.40
N ARG A 233 -7.44 33.92 3.90
CA ARG A 233 -8.59 34.71 4.33
C ARG A 233 -9.51 33.87 5.20
N VAL A 234 -9.67 34.28 6.46
CA VAL A 234 -10.59 33.63 7.40
C VAL A 234 -11.90 34.43 7.46
N ASP A 235 -12.98 33.89 6.90
CA ASP A 235 -14.32 34.47 7.01
C ASP A 235 -15.10 33.78 8.15
N VAL A 236 -15.37 34.54 9.23
CA VAL A 236 -16.17 34.04 10.35
C VAL A 236 -17.62 34.45 10.14
N LEU A 237 -18.50 33.48 9.90
CA LEU A 237 -19.94 33.67 9.76
C LEU A 237 -20.64 33.29 11.07
N LEU A 238 -21.21 34.30 11.73
CA LEU A 238 -22.12 34.08 12.84
C LEU A 238 -23.54 33.82 12.31
N ASN A 239 -23.98 32.56 12.41
CA ASN A 239 -25.36 32.23 12.05
C ASN A 239 -26.32 32.62 13.18
N GLN A 240 -27.46 33.22 12.84
CA GLN A 240 -28.45 33.77 13.80
C GLN A 240 -29.06 32.77 14.79
N ILE A 241 -28.65 31.48 14.71
CA ILE A 241 -29.09 30.40 15.61
C ILE A 241 -27.98 30.02 16.62
N GLY A 242 -27.02 30.90 16.88
CA GLY A 242 -26.04 30.71 17.97
C GLY A 242 -24.99 29.63 17.76
N ARG A 243 -24.75 29.15 16.54
CA ARG A 243 -23.62 28.29 16.19
C ARG A 243 -22.64 29.01 15.27
N ALA A 244 -21.41 29.20 15.74
CA ALA A 244 -20.31 29.62 14.89
C ALA A 244 -19.90 28.46 14.02
N SER A 245 -19.94 28.61 12.69
CA SER A 245 -19.28 27.68 11.77
C SER A 245 -18.10 28.39 11.11
N CYS A 246 -16.89 27.94 11.36
CA CYS A 246 -15.72 28.32 10.56
C CYS A 246 -15.72 27.49 9.28
N ARG A 247 -15.64 28.16 8.16
CA ARG A 247 -15.43 27.54 6.86
C ARG A 247 -14.15 28.12 6.29
N GLU A 248 -13.08 27.37 6.37
CA GLU A 248 -11.85 27.69 5.65
C GLU A 248 -12.07 27.44 4.15
N ARG A 249 -11.74 28.43 3.34
CA ARG A 249 -11.55 28.28 1.90
C ARG A 249 -10.12 28.66 1.61
N VAL A 250 -9.39 27.70 1.13
CA VAL A 250 -8.11 27.89 0.46
C VAL A 250 -8.35 28.27 -0.98
#